data_30c13fb33112f6a0d2291def0b8494a4
#
_entry.id   30c13fb33112f6a0d2291def0b8494a4
#
_cell.length_a   1.000
_cell.length_b   1.000
_cell.length_c   1.000
_cell.angle_alpha   90.00
_cell.angle_beta   90.00
_cell.angle_gamma   90.00
#
_symmetry.space_group_name_H-M   'P 1'
#
loop_
_entity.id
_entity.type
_entity.pdbx_description
1 polymer ?
#
loop_
_entity_poly.entity_id
_entity_poly.type
_entity_poly.pdbx_seq_one_letter_code
_entity_poly.pdbx_strand_id
1 'polypeptide(L)'
;MLERILVLGIFLVFLLIFQKKFRSGRTKKSIVLPKEIEVKDSSLPTVLYFWTDNCVQCRTSQKPVLKNLEEEFGGFNLVDVNAIDSDELTSLFNIKTVPSTVVFSNDGSSRFINNGFADKEELLKQLEEAKN
;
A
#
# COMPACT_ATOMS: atom_id res chain seq x y z
N MET A 1 -31.24 -5.30 -35.61
CA MET A 1 -30.82 -4.08 -34.90
C MET A 1 -31.01 -4.23 -33.40
N LEU A 2 -32.16 -4.65 -32.91
CA LEU A 2 -32.46 -4.76 -31.46
C LEU A 2 -31.53 -5.77 -30.76
N GLU A 3 -31.25 -6.91 -31.37
CA GLU A 3 -30.32 -7.93 -30.80
C GLU A 3 -28.91 -7.41 -30.60
N ARG A 4 -28.39 -6.62 -31.54
CA ARG A 4 -27.04 -6.06 -31.43
C ARG A 4 -26.91 -5.03 -30.31
N ILE A 5 -27.95 -4.24 -30.10
CA ILE A 5 -28.02 -3.26 -29.00
C ILE A 5 -28.12 -3.97 -27.64
N LEU A 6 -28.87 -5.06 -27.56
CA LEU A 6 -29.01 -5.89 -26.36
C LEU A 6 -27.67 -6.55 -25.97
N VAL A 7 -26.94 -7.12 -26.94
CA VAL A 7 -25.64 -7.75 -26.73
C VAL A 7 -24.60 -6.73 -26.28
N LEU A 8 -24.59 -5.54 -26.90
CA LEU A 8 -23.70 -4.45 -26.49
C LEU A 8 -24.01 -3.95 -25.07
N GLY A 9 -25.29 -3.84 -24.72
CA GLY A 9 -25.71 -3.46 -23.38
C GLY A 9 -25.28 -4.46 -22.31
N ILE A 10 -25.46 -5.75 -22.58
CA ILE A 10 -25.03 -6.84 -21.66
C ILE A 10 -23.51 -6.84 -21.52
N PHE A 11 -22.77 -6.64 -22.61
CA PHE A 11 -21.30 -6.59 -22.59
C PHE A 11 -20.78 -5.38 -21.79
N LEU A 12 -21.43 -4.23 -21.92
CA LEU A 12 -21.08 -3.02 -21.17
C LEU A 12 -21.33 -3.21 -19.66
N VAL A 13 -22.49 -3.79 -19.31
CA VAL A 13 -22.82 -4.11 -17.89
C VAL A 13 -21.83 -5.14 -17.33
N PHE A 14 -21.47 -6.15 -18.10
CA PHE A 14 -20.47 -7.14 -17.71
C PHE A 14 -19.10 -6.50 -17.47
N LEU A 15 -18.65 -5.59 -18.36
CA LEU A 15 -17.40 -4.83 -18.19
C LEU A 15 -17.44 -3.97 -16.92
N LEU A 16 -18.54 -3.29 -16.65
CA LEU A 16 -18.69 -2.45 -15.44
C LEU A 16 -18.67 -3.29 -14.15
N ILE A 17 -19.32 -4.45 -14.17
CA ILE A 17 -19.31 -5.39 -13.04
C ILE A 17 -17.92 -6.00 -12.86
N PHE A 18 -17.24 -6.34 -13.97
CA PHE A 18 -15.89 -6.90 -13.95
C PHE A 18 -14.88 -5.88 -13.40
N GLN A 19 -14.95 -4.63 -13.83
CA GLN A 19 -14.11 -3.56 -13.30
C GLN A 19 -14.36 -3.31 -11.80
N LYS A 20 -15.63 -3.36 -11.38
CA LYS A 20 -16.00 -3.19 -9.97
C LYS A 20 -15.52 -4.36 -9.11
N LYS A 21 -15.58 -5.59 -9.63
CA LYS A 21 -15.11 -6.80 -8.96
C LYS A 21 -13.58 -6.88 -8.90
N PHE A 22 -12.89 -6.39 -9.93
CA PHE A 22 -11.42 -6.37 -9.96
C PHE A 22 -10.83 -5.29 -9.04
N ARG A 23 -11.57 -4.19 -8.81
CA ARG A 23 -11.21 -3.17 -7.81
C ARG A 23 -11.48 -3.62 -6.37
N SER A 24 -12.27 -4.65 -6.14
CA SER A 24 -12.71 -5.11 -4.81
C SER A 24 -11.79 -6.17 -4.17
N GLY A 25 -10.64 -6.49 -4.77
CA GLY A 25 -9.71 -7.50 -4.26
C GLY A 25 -8.81 -7.04 -3.09
N ARG A 26 -9.07 -5.88 -2.49
CA ARG A 26 -8.36 -5.43 -1.28
C ARG A 26 -9.13 -5.90 -0.06
N THR A 27 -8.74 -7.05 0.47
CA THR A 27 -9.20 -7.51 1.78
C THR A 27 -8.82 -6.47 2.83
N LYS A 28 -9.80 -5.68 3.26
CA LYS A 28 -9.69 -4.72 4.36
C LYS A 28 -9.65 -5.48 5.69
N LYS A 29 -8.59 -6.23 5.95
CA LYS A 29 -8.27 -6.59 7.32
C LYS A 29 -7.52 -5.40 7.91
N SER A 30 -8.23 -4.53 8.61
CA SER A 30 -7.62 -3.42 9.33
C SER A 30 -6.79 -4.00 10.48
N ILE A 31 -5.49 -3.89 10.37
CA ILE A 31 -4.53 -4.27 11.41
C ILE A 31 -4.06 -2.97 12.05
N VAL A 32 -4.08 -2.92 13.38
CA VAL A 32 -3.58 -1.77 14.12
C VAL A 32 -2.05 -1.78 14.11
N LEU A 33 -1.46 -0.60 14.00
CA LEU A 33 -0.01 -0.42 14.11
C LEU A 33 0.48 -0.95 15.45
N PRO A 34 1.42 -1.90 15.48
CA PRO A 34 1.98 -2.42 16.72
C PRO A 34 2.59 -1.30 17.57
N LYS A 35 2.36 -1.35 18.88
CA LYS A 35 2.84 -0.32 19.83
C LYS A 35 4.36 -0.26 19.95
N GLU A 36 5.03 -1.34 19.57
CA GLU A 36 6.49 -1.48 19.56
C GLU A 36 7.15 -0.64 18.44
N ILE A 37 6.35 -0.20 17.47
CA ILE A 37 6.84 0.65 16.38
C ILE A 37 6.77 2.11 16.82
N GLU A 38 7.94 2.69 17.04
CA GLU A 38 8.06 4.11 17.37
C GLU A 38 7.85 4.96 16.12
N VAL A 39 6.94 5.90 16.21
CA VAL A 39 6.69 6.92 15.17
C VAL A 39 7.06 8.30 15.69
N LYS A 40 7.56 9.15 14.82
CA LYS A 40 7.97 10.52 15.18
C LYS A 40 6.78 11.41 15.55
N ASP A 41 5.68 11.24 14.86
CA ASP A 41 4.45 12.01 15.07
C ASP A 41 3.22 11.11 14.88
N SER A 42 2.54 10.83 15.99
CA SER A 42 1.36 9.96 16.01
C SER A 42 0.12 10.57 15.32
N SER A 43 0.16 11.85 14.99
CA SER A 43 -0.92 12.52 14.26
C SER A 43 -0.84 12.36 12.74
N LEU A 44 0.26 11.80 12.25
CA LEU A 44 0.53 11.61 10.82
C LEU A 44 0.30 10.15 10.40
N PRO A 45 -0.06 9.92 9.13
CA PRO A 45 -0.05 8.57 8.57
C PRO A 45 1.36 7.98 8.58
N THR A 46 1.45 6.66 8.59
CA THR A 46 2.72 5.93 8.68
C THR A 46 2.87 4.95 7.54
N VAL A 47 4.06 4.89 6.97
CA VAL A 47 4.46 3.88 5.99
C VAL A 47 5.49 2.96 6.63
N LEU A 48 5.17 1.67 6.74
CA LEU A 48 6.16 0.63 7.01
C LEU A 48 6.76 0.18 5.69
N TYR A 49 8.07 0.25 5.58
CA TYR A 49 8.82 -0.18 4.42
C TYR A 49 9.61 -1.46 4.73
N PHE A 50 9.22 -2.56 4.11
CA PHE A 50 9.87 -3.86 4.25
C PHE A 50 10.92 -4.04 3.17
N TRP A 51 12.15 -4.32 3.59
CA TRP A 51 13.31 -4.48 2.73
C TRP A 51 14.25 -5.60 3.23
N THR A 52 15.23 -5.99 2.42
CA THR A 52 16.34 -6.86 2.79
C THR A 52 17.63 -6.38 2.15
N ASP A 53 18.78 -6.77 2.71
CA ASP A 53 20.10 -6.36 2.20
C ASP A 53 20.35 -6.83 0.76
N ASN A 54 19.84 -7.99 0.39
CA ASN A 54 20.02 -8.58 -0.94
C ASN A 54 18.99 -8.10 -1.99
N CYS A 55 18.06 -7.25 -1.61
CA CYS A 55 17.02 -6.76 -2.49
C CYS A 55 17.53 -5.58 -3.33
N VAL A 56 17.87 -5.84 -4.59
CA VAL A 56 18.34 -4.80 -5.53
C VAL A 56 17.24 -3.77 -5.80
N GLN A 57 16.00 -4.20 -6.04
CA GLN A 57 14.86 -3.32 -6.30
C GLN A 57 14.53 -2.44 -5.10
N CYS A 58 14.74 -2.93 -3.88
CA CYS A 58 14.59 -2.13 -2.66
C CYS A 58 15.53 -0.92 -2.67
N ARG A 59 16.80 -1.13 -2.99
CA ARG A 59 17.83 -0.08 -3.00
C ARG A 59 17.71 0.86 -4.19
N THR A 60 17.46 0.33 -5.37
CA THR A 60 17.53 1.10 -6.64
C THR A 60 16.21 1.73 -7.05
N SER A 61 15.08 1.23 -6.57
CA SER A 61 13.76 1.69 -6.98
C SER A 61 12.91 2.18 -5.80
N GLN A 62 12.65 1.34 -4.81
CA GLN A 62 11.71 1.70 -3.74
C GLN A 62 12.26 2.74 -2.78
N LYS A 63 13.49 2.59 -2.31
CA LYS A 63 14.10 3.53 -1.37
C LYS A 63 14.22 4.95 -1.93
N PRO A 64 14.67 5.15 -3.19
CA PRO A 64 14.66 6.48 -3.81
C PRO A 64 13.27 7.12 -3.89
N VAL A 65 12.24 6.34 -4.22
CA VAL A 65 10.84 6.82 -4.26
C VAL A 65 10.38 7.30 -2.89
N LEU A 66 10.62 6.51 -1.85
CA LEU A 66 10.23 6.86 -0.48
C LEU A 66 10.97 8.10 0.03
N LYS A 67 12.28 8.19 -0.24
CA LYS A 67 13.08 9.36 0.12
C LYS A 67 12.60 10.63 -0.59
N ASN A 68 12.34 10.54 -1.87
CA ASN A 68 11.80 11.66 -2.65
C ASN A 68 10.43 12.10 -2.13
N LEU A 69 9.58 11.14 -1.74
CA LEU A 69 8.27 11.40 -1.17
C LEU A 69 8.36 12.08 0.21
N GLU A 70 9.32 11.70 1.07
CA GLU A 70 9.60 12.39 2.33
C GLU A 70 10.02 13.85 2.10
N GLU A 71 10.92 14.09 1.14
CA GLU A 71 11.45 15.43 0.85
C GLU A 71 10.38 16.36 0.26
N GLU A 72 9.52 15.86 -0.64
CA GLU A 72 8.54 16.68 -1.34
C GLU A 72 7.20 16.81 -0.60
N PHE A 73 6.74 15.74 0.02
CA PHE A 73 5.43 15.68 0.68
C PHE A 73 5.53 15.84 2.19
N GLY A 74 6.45 15.13 2.85
CA GLY A 74 6.87 15.30 4.25
C GLY A 74 5.82 15.09 5.33
N GLY A 75 4.57 14.78 4.99
CA GLY A 75 3.46 14.68 5.93
C GLY A 75 3.15 13.25 6.38
N PHE A 76 4.17 12.42 6.61
CA PHE A 76 4.02 11.03 7.08
C PHE A 76 5.24 10.54 7.82
N ASN A 77 5.07 9.48 8.61
CA ASN A 77 6.17 8.75 9.22
C ASN A 77 6.65 7.65 8.27
N LEU A 78 7.95 7.51 8.09
CA LEU A 78 8.56 6.38 7.39
C LEU A 78 9.33 5.52 8.37
N VAL A 79 9.00 4.24 8.42
CA VAL A 79 9.65 3.25 9.28
C VAL A 79 10.20 2.12 8.42
N ASP A 80 11.52 1.98 8.42
CA ASP A 80 12.23 0.90 7.73
C ASP A 80 12.17 -0.38 8.56
N VAL A 81 11.78 -1.48 7.94
CA VAL A 81 11.69 -2.80 8.57
C VAL A 81 12.51 -3.80 7.76
N ASN A 82 13.57 -4.33 8.36
CA ASN A 82 14.28 -5.46 7.76
C ASN A 82 13.41 -6.72 7.86
N ALA A 83 12.98 -7.25 6.72
CA ALA A 83 12.05 -8.37 6.67
C ALA A 83 12.64 -9.68 7.23
N ILE A 84 13.97 -9.83 7.20
CA ILE A 84 14.66 -11.02 7.76
C ILE A 84 14.63 -11.01 9.29
N ASP A 85 14.80 -9.83 9.90
CA ASP A 85 14.89 -9.66 11.35
C ASP A 85 13.52 -9.44 12.01
N SER A 86 12.44 -9.40 11.24
CA SER A 86 11.11 -9.01 11.70
C SER A 86 10.03 -10.01 11.28
N ASP A 87 10.23 -11.29 11.60
CA ASP A 87 9.31 -12.37 11.27
C ASP A 87 7.88 -12.13 11.78
N GLU A 88 7.75 -11.53 12.95
CA GLU A 88 6.45 -11.19 13.54
C GLU A 88 5.69 -10.19 12.68
N LEU A 89 6.33 -9.12 12.25
CA LEU A 89 5.71 -8.09 11.41
C LEU A 89 5.41 -8.62 10.00
N THR A 90 6.32 -9.37 9.40
CA THR A 90 6.11 -9.96 8.07
C THR A 90 4.93 -10.95 8.08
N SER A 91 4.80 -11.72 9.16
CA SER A 91 3.67 -12.63 9.35
C SER A 91 2.36 -11.88 9.59
N LEU A 92 2.39 -10.86 10.45
CA LEU A 92 1.22 -10.04 10.78
C LEU A 92 0.59 -9.40 9.55
N PHE A 93 1.40 -8.85 8.66
CA PHE A 93 0.95 -8.20 7.42
C PHE A 93 0.96 -9.11 6.20
N ASN A 94 1.27 -10.41 6.39
CA ASN A 94 1.39 -11.38 5.31
C ASN A 94 2.34 -10.93 4.18
N ILE A 95 3.47 -10.36 4.57
CA ILE A 95 4.52 -9.92 3.64
C ILE A 95 5.25 -11.14 3.10
N LYS A 96 5.20 -11.34 1.79
CA LYS A 96 5.80 -12.50 1.10
C LYS A 96 6.95 -12.12 0.18
N THR A 97 7.08 -10.86 -0.11
CA THR A 97 8.10 -10.33 -1.04
C THR A 97 8.58 -8.97 -0.57
N VAL A 98 9.76 -8.59 -1.00
CA VAL A 98 10.31 -7.25 -0.82
C VAL A 98 10.69 -6.65 -2.19
N PRO A 99 10.56 -5.34 -2.39
CA PRO A 99 10.03 -4.38 -1.43
C PRO A 99 8.52 -4.56 -1.18
N SER A 100 8.07 -4.25 0.01
CA SER A 100 6.64 -4.14 0.34
C SER A 100 6.43 -2.94 1.25
N THR A 101 5.26 -2.33 1.16
CA THR A 101 4.89 -1.19 1.99
C THR A 101 3.50 -1.38 2.59
N VAL A 102 3.34 -0.97 3.84
CA VAL A 102 2.05 -0.92 4.53
C VAL A 102 1.79 0.52 4.94
N VAL A 103 0.67 1.07 4.48
CA VAL A 103 0.27 2.44 4.78
C VAL A 103 -0.81 2.44 5.86
N PHE A 104 -0.54 3.13 6.95
CA PHE A 104 -1.46 3.32 8.07
C PHE A 104 -2.02 4.73 8.05
N SER A 105 -3.30 4.84 8.41
CA SER A 105 -3.87 6.16 8.66
C SER A 105 -3.41 6.72 10.00
N ASN A 106 -3.67 8.00 10.22
CA ASN A 106 -3.33 8.71 11.45
C ASN A 106 -4.05 8.16 12.70
N ASP A 107 -5.10 7.36 12.55
CA ASP A 107 -5.75 6.63 13.65
C ASP A 107 -5.04 5.30 14.00
N GLY A 108 -3.95 4.96 13.30
CA GLY A 108 -3.17 3.74 13.50
C GLY A 108 -3.72 2.49 12.82
N SER A 109 -4.81 2.58 12.04
CA SER A 109 -5.34 1.44 11.28
C SER A 109 -4.63 1.28 9.93
N SER A 110 -4.34 0.03 9.54
CA SER A 110 -3.79 -0.25 8.22
C SER A 110 -4.82 0.02 7.12
N ARG A 111 -4.41 0.75 6.10
CA ARG A 111 -5.26 1.12 4.96
C ARG A 111 -4.87 0.41 3.69
N PHE A 112 -3.58 0.30 3.42
CA PHE A 112 -3.07 -0.26 2.18
C PHE A 112 -1.87 -1.16 2.43
N ILE A 113 -1.82 -2.29 1.75
CA ILE A 113 -0.67 -3.20 1.72
C ILE A 113 -0.27 -3.36 0.26
N ASN A 114 0.96 -2.95 -0.07
CA ASN A 114 1.53 -3.11 -1.39
C ASN A 114 2.58 -4.23 -1.34
N ASN A 115 2.30 -5.34 -1.97
CA ASN A 115 3.26 -6.41 -2.17
C ASN A 115 4.01 -6.16 -3.46
N GLY A 116 5.31 -5.93 -3.37
CA GLY A 116 6.15 -5.47 -4.47
C GLY A 116 6.30 -3.96 -4.51
N PHE A 117 6.99 -3.48 -5.54
CA PHE A 117 7.25 -2.06 -5.75
C PHE A 117 5.96 -1.24 -5.86
N ALA A 118 5.92 -0.14 -5.13
CA ALA A 118 4.87 0.88 -5.22
C ALA A 118 5.50 2.20 -5.69
N ASP A 119 4.98 2.76 -6.77
CA ASP A 119 5.47 4.02 -7.30
C ASP A 119 5.03 5.24 -6.47
N LYS A 120 5.61 6.39 -6.78
CA LYS A 120 5.36 7.64 -6.06
C LYS A 120 3.89 8.06 -6.11
N GLU A 121 3.24 7.93 -7.26
CA GLU A 121 1.84 8.36 -7.45
C GLU A 121 0.89 7.49 -6.61
N GLU A 122 1.10 6.17 -6.61
CA GLU A 122 0.30 5.25 -5.82
C GLU A 122 0.47 5.51 -4.31
N LEU A 123 1.71 5.68 -3.83
CA LEU A 123 1.98 5.97 -2.43
C LEU A 123 1.42 7.34 -2.00
N LEU A 124 1.57 8.37 -2.84
CA LEU A 124 1.00 9.68 -2.55
C LEU A 124 -0.52 9.63 -2.42
N LYS A 125 -1.19 8.96 -3.34
CA LYS A 125 -2.64 8.76 -3.30
C LYS A 125 -3.07 8.01 -2.03
N GLN A 126 -2.37 6.94 -1.68
CA GLN A 126 -2.65 6.18 -0.46
C GLN A 126 -2.46 7.02 0.80
N LEU A 127 -1.40 7.84 0.86
CA LEU A 127 -1.14 8.74 1.97
C LEU A 127 -2.21 9.84 2.09
N GLU A 128 -2.67 10.39 0.98
CA GLU A 128 -3.77 11.36 0.98
C GLU A 128 -5.08 10.75 1.51
N GLU A 129 -5.40 9.53 1.09
CA GLU A 129 -6.55 8.78 1.60
C GLU A 129 -6.39 8.39 3.08
N ALA A 130 -5.17 8.19 3.55
CA ALA A 130 -4.87 7.81 4.95
C ALA A 130 -4.96 8.97 5.94
N LYS A 131 -4.99 10.21 5.48
CA LYS A 131 -5.16 11.41 6.32
C LYS A 131 -6.60 11.64 6.78
N ASN A 132 -7.57 10.98 6.15
CA ASN A 132 -9.00 11.16 6.42
C ASN A 132 -9.56 10.13 7.40
#